data_076c486cfc2a8c72b8be6ffe3086e6ec
#
_entry.id   076c486cfc2a8c72b8be6ffe3086e6ec
#
_cell.length_a   1.000
_cell.length_b   1.000
_cell.length_c   1.000
_cell.angle_alpha   90.00
_cell.angle_beta   90.00
_cell.angle_gamma   90.00
#
_symmetry.space_group_name_H-M   'P 1'
#
loop_
_entity.id
_entity.type
_entity.pdbx_description
1 polymer ?
#
loop_
_entity_poly.entity_id
_entity_poly.type
_entity_poly.pdbx_seq_one_letter_code
_entity_poly.pdbx_strand_id
1 'polypeptide(L)'
;AVLVPSPSYPIHLYAPLFAGAEVREIPLSTGTDFFGSMQERWEYSWPKPKVILLSFPHNPTTTCVDLDFMQKVVDFAKEKDVILVHDFAYADLGFDGYQPPSILEAEGAKDVAVELYSMTKSFSMAGWRVAFMLGNSEVIAALAKLKSYLDYGTFQPIQIAATVTMNEAADHPQLVNSIYQSRRDSLCDGLNRIGWEIQPPEGTMFVWAKIPEPYAHMGSIDFASWLVTEAKVATSPGIGFGPVGEGYVRFALIENEQRTNQAIRQIKST
;
A
#
# COMPACT_ATOMS: atom_id res chain seq x y z
N ALA A 1 17.03 -14.12 1.61
CA ALA A 1 15.90 -13.56 2.36
C ALA A 1 15.41 -12.26 1.73
N VAL A 2 14.16 -11.89 2.02
CA VAL A 2 13.51 -10.65 1.57
C VAL A 2 13.03 -9.89 2.80
N LEU A 3 13.32 -8.58 2.87
CA LEU A 3 12.73 -7.68 3.87
C LEU A 3 11.39 -7.14 3.38
N VAL A 4 10.38 -7.15 4.26
CA VAL A 4 9.02 -6.69 3.94
C VAL A 4 8.45 -5.91 5.13
N PRO A 5 7.76 -4.77 4.93
CA PRO A 5 7.04 -4.10 6.01
C PRO A 5 5.98 -5.01 6.65
N SER A 6 5.73 -4.85 7.94
CA SER A 6 4.64 -5.53 8.66
C SER A 6 3.93 -4.53 9.57
N PRO A 7 2.58 -4.41 9.51
CA PRO A 7 1.67 -5.16 8.64
C PRO A 7 1.88 -4.80 7.15
N SER A 8 1.45 -5.66 6.22
CA SER A 8 1.58 -5.40 4.79
C SER A 8 0.45 -6.00 3.97
N TYR A 9 0.31 -5.55 2.73
CA TYR A 9 -0.60 -6.20 1.79
C TYR A 9 -0.16 -7.66 1.57
N PRO A 10 -1.06 -8.65 1.65
CA PRO A 10 -0.69 -10.07 1.71
C PRO A 10 0.26 -10.54 0.62
N ILE A 11 0.16 -10.02 -0.60
CA ILE A 11 1.06 -10.45 -1.69
C ILE A 11 2.53 -10.12 -1.41
N HIS A 12 2.81 -9.06 -0.62
CA HIS A 12 4.17 -8.69 -0.26
C HIS A 12 4.83 -9.75 0.62
N LEU A 13 4.04 -10.44 1.44
CA LEU A 13 4.49 -11.55 2.28
C LEU A 13 4.53 -12.87 1.49
N TYR A 14 3.47 -13.16 0.73
CA TYR A 14 3.32 -14.45 0.07
C TYR A 14 4.12 -14.60 -1.22
N ALA A 15 4.32 -13.53 -2.01
CA ALA A 15 5.07 -13.65 -3.26
C ALA A 15 6.52 -14.12 -3.05
N PRO A 16 7.29 -13.55 -2.10
CA PRO A 16 8.61 -14.09 -1.78
C PRO A 16 8.58 -15.54 -1.29
N LEU A 17 7.59 -15.91 -0.46
CA LEU A 17 7.43 -17.29 0.01
C LEU A 17 7.18 -18.27 -1.13
N PHE A 18 6.32 -17.91 -2.10
CA PHE A 18 6.07 -18.73 -3.29
C PHE A 18 7.31 -18.86 -4.18
N ALA A 19 8.19 -17.88 -4.16
CA ALA A 19 9.48 -17.93 -4.83
C ALA A 19 10.56 -18.70 -4.03
N GLY A 20 10.20 -19.29 -2.88
CA GLY A 20 11.12 -20.04 -2.02
C GLY A 20 12.05 -19.18 -1.17
N ALA A 21 11.77 -17.88 -1.05
CA ALA A 21 12.54 -16.98 -0.21
C ALA A 21 12.02 -16.96 1.22
N GLU A 22 12.91 -16.70 2.17
CA GLU A 22 12.54 -16.39 3.55
C GLU A 22 12.13 -14.93 3.67
N VAL A 23 11.03 -14.66 4.36
CA VAL A 23 10.57 -13.30 4.66
C VAL A 23 11.06 -12.88 6.04
N ARG A 24 11.59 -11.66 6.13
CA ARG A 24 11.95 -10.98 7.37
C ARG A 24 11.11 -9.70 7.47
N GLU A 25 10.24 -9.64 8.46
CA GLU A 25 9.32 -8.54 8.63
C GLU A 25 10.00 -7.35 9.32
N ILE A 26 9.74 -6.13 8.81
CA ILE A 26 10.17 -4.86 9.39
C ILE A 26 8.92 -4.21 10.00
N PRO A 27 8.85 -3.95 11.31
CA PRO A 27 7.70 -3.31 11.91
C PRO A 27 7.43 -1.93 11.30
N LEU A 28 6.19 -1.71 10.87
CA LEU A 28 5.69 -0.43 10.34
C LEU A 28 4.45 -0.02 11.14
N SER A 29 4.67 0.55 12.30
CA SER A 29 3.60 1.09 13.14
C SER A 29 3.82 2.58 13.41
N THR A 30 2.76 3.27 13.81
CA THR A 30 2.83 4.69 14.13
C THR A 30 3.90 4.98 15.18
N GLY A 31 4.81 5.90 14.87
CA GLY A 31 5.89 6.31 15.78
C GLY A 31 7.13 5.42 15.75
N THR A 32 7.18 4.37 14.92
CA THR A 32 8.42 3.59 14.74
C THR A 32 9.34 4.25 13.72
N ASP A 33 10.64 4.25 14.00
CA ASP A 33 11.67 4.53 13.00
C ASP A 33 11.79 3.32 12.06
N PHE A 34 11.04 3.37 10.97
CA PHE A 34 11.03 2.29 9.99
C PHE A 34 12.40 2.09 9.33
N PHE A 35 13.11 3.18 9.02
CA PHE A 35 14.43 3.09 8.37
C PHE A 35 15.45 2.44 9.31
N GLY A 36 15.53 2.88 10.56
CA GLY A 36 16.38 2.25 11.57
C GLY A 36 16.04 0.79 11.80
N SER A 37 14.75 0.44 11.87
CA SER A 37 14.30 -0.95 11.98
C SER A 37 14.68 -1.80 10.76
N MET A 38 14.63 -1.22 9.56
CA MET A 38 15.08 -1.87 8.32
C MET A 38 16.57 -2.18 8.36
N GLN A 39 17.41 -1.20 8.77
CA GLN A 39 18.84 -1.37 8.92
C GLN A 39 19.17 -2.46 9.95
N GLU A 40 18.55 -2.39 11.11
CA GLU A 40 18.72 -3.39 12.18
C GLU A 40 18.32 -4.78 11.68
N ARG A 41 17.17 -4.91 11.02
CA ARG A 41 16.70 -6.20 10.51
C ARG A 41 17.64 -6.75 9.44
N TRP A 42 18.20 -5.91 8.58
CA TRP A 42 19.22 -6.33 7.61
C TRP A 42 20.48 -6.81 8.30
N GLU A 43 20.97 -6.06 9.31
CA GLU A 43 22.24 -6.36 10.01
C GLU A 43 22.17 -7.70 10.74
N TYR A 44 21.09 -7.98 11.44
CA TYR A 44 20.94 -9.21 12.23
C TYR A 44 20.31 -10.38 11.47
N SER A 45 20.03 -10.25 10.18
CA SER A 45 19.53 -11.36 9.38
C SER A 45 20.66 -12.24 8.85
N TRP A 46 20.41 -13.56 8.86
CA TRP A 46 21.24 -14.53 8.19
C TRP A 46 20.34 -15.61 7.52
N PRO A 47 20.50 -15.91 6.21
CA PRO A 47 21.39 -15.20 5.27
C PRO A 47 20.98 -13.73 5.09
N LYS A 48 21.95 -12.89 4.67
CA LYS A 48 21.66 -11.47 4.41
C LYS A 48 20.57 -11.31 3.35
N PRO A 49 19.60 -10.41 3.58
CA PRO A 49 18.57 -10.13 2.60
C PRO A 49 19.17 -9.57 1.30
N LYS A 50 18.61 -10.01 0.17
CA LYS A 50 19.00 -9.54 -1.16
C LYS A 50 17.95 -8.66 -1.83
N VAL A 51 16.75 -8.62 -1.25
CA VAL A 51 15.64 -7.80 -1.73
C VAL A 51 14.98 -7.12 -0.54
N ILE A 52 14.64 -5.85 -0.71
CA ILE A 52 13.75 -5.11 0.18
C ILE A 52 12.52 -4.72 -0.65
N LEU A 53 11.35 -5.17 -0.19
CA LEU A 53 10.08 -4.78 -0.78
C LEU A 53 9.49 -3.62 0.02
N LEU A 54 9.14 -2.55 -0.67
CA LEU A 54 8.53 -1.35 -0.10
C LEU A 54 7.20 -1.07 -0.81
N SER A 55 6.30 -0.38 -0.14
CA SER A 55 5.08 0.14 -0.73
C SER A 55 4.68 1.41 0.01
N PHE A 56 4.81 2.56 -0.63
CA PHE A 56 4.42 3.86 -0.09
C PHE A 56 3.76 4.71 -1.18
N PRO A 57 2.57 5.29 -0.94
CA PRO A 57 1.73 5.19 0.26
C PRO A 57 1.33 3.75 0.59
N HIS A 58 1.32 3.42 1.89
CA HIS A 58 1.32 2.03 2.35
C HIS A 58 -0.10 1.45 2.54
N ASN A 59 -0.28 0.21 2.14
CA ASN A 59 -1.45 -0.60 2.45
C ASN A 59 -1.04 -1.72 3.44
N PRO A 60 -1.58 -1.76 4.68
CA PRO A 60 -2.81 -1.12 5.14
C PRO A 60 -2.64 0.17 5.93
N THR A 61 -1.43 0.51 6.40
CA THR A 61 -1.19 1.53 7.44
C THR A 61 -1.39 2.96 6.97
N THR A 62 -1.56 3.18 5.66
CA THR A 62 -1.65 4.51 5.01
C THR A 62 -0.42 5.41 5.19
N THR A 63 0.68 4.86 5.70
CA THR A 63 1.93 5.59 5.89
C THR A 63 2.42 6.17 4.58
N CYS A 64 2.76 7.44 4.60
CA CYS A 64 3.36 8.19 3.51
C CYS A 64 4.82 8.53 3.85
N VAL A 65 5.63 8.75 2.82
CA VAL A 65 7.05 9.11 2.95
C VAL A 65 7.40 10.24 1.98
N ASP A 66 8.50 10.91 2.21
CA ASP A 66 9.06 11.93 1.34
C ASP A 66 10.18 11.39 0.45
N LEU A 67 10.68 12.24 -0.45
CA LEU A 67 11.79 11.87 -1.33
C LEU A 67 13.10 11.67 -0.56
N ASP A 68 13.30 12.37 0.53
CA ASP A 68 14.50 12.20 1.38
C ASP A 68 14.55 10.80 1.99
N PHE A 69 13.39 10.26 2.37
CA PHE A 69 13.30 8.86 2.80
C PHE A 69 13.65 7.90 1.66
N MET A 70 13.12 8.12 0.46
CA MET A 70 13.44 7.29 -0.72
C MET A 70 14.94 7.33 -1.04
N GLN A 71 15.58 8.51 -0.94
CA GLN A 71 17.01 8.64 -1.16
C GLN A 71 17.83 7.84 -0.13
N LYS A 72 17.49 7.94 1.16
CA LYS A 72 18.15 7.14 2.22
C LYS A 72 18.07 5.64 1.96
N VAL A 73 16.90 5.15 1.48
CA VAL A 73 16.72 3.73 1.18
C VAL A 73 17.52 3.32 -0.05
N VAL A 74 17.59 4.17 -1.08
CA VAL A 74 18.41 3.93 -2.29
C VAL A 74 19.91 3.88 -1.92
N ASP A 75 20.38 4.83 -1.12
CA ASP A 75 21.79 4.87 -0.67
C ASP A 75 22.14 3.61 0.13
N PHE A 76 21.27 3.19 1.04
CA PHE A 76 21.42 1.94 1.78
C PHE A 76 21.47 0.72 0.86
N ALA A 77 20.60 0.66 -0.12
CA ALA A 77 20.57 -0.46 -1.06
C ALA A 77 21.83 -0.54 -1.92
N LYS A 78 22.38 0.60 -2.35
CA LYS A 78 23.67 0.67 -3.06
C LYS A 78 24.82 0.21 -2.18
N GLU A 79 24.86 0.67 -0.93
CA GLU A 79 25.92 0.28 0.04
C GLU A 79 25.89 -1.22 0.33
N LYS A 80 24.70 -1.81 0.46
CA LYS A 80 24.52 -3.20 0.91
C LYS A 80 24.34 -4.22 -0.23
N ASP A 81 24.42 -3.79 -1.49
CA ASP A 81 24.16 -4.63 -2.68
C ASP A 81 22.82 -5.36 -2.58
N VAL A 82 21.75 -4.58 -2.39
CA VAL A 82 20.37 -5.05 -2.22
C VAL A 82 19.48 -4.47 -3.31
N ILE A 83 18.58 -5.25 -3.86
CA ILE A 83 17.58 -4.78 -4.82
C ILE A 83 16.35 -4.26 -4.07
N LEU A 84 15.88 -3.08 -4.47
CA LEU A 84 14.64 -2.50 -3.99
C LEU A 84 13.50 -2.83 -4.97
N VAL A 85 12.37 -3.27 -4.43
CA VAL A 85 11.11 -3.40 -5.17
C VAL A 85 10.10 -2.48 -4.53
N HIS A 86 9.72 -1.42 -5.23
CA HIS A 86 8.71 -0.48 -4.74
C HIS A 86 7.36 -0.75 -5.41
N ASP A 87 6.39 -1.25 -4.64
CA ASP A 87 4.99 -1.36 -5.09
C ASP A 87 4.32 0.01 -4.95
N PHE A 88 4.23 0.73 -6.07
CA PHE A 88 3.72 2.09 -6.15
C PHE A 88 2.27 2.13 -6.64
N ALA A 89 1.45 1.20 -6.17
CA ALA A 89 0.05 1.06 -6.58
C ALA A 89 -0.82 2.29 -6.26
N TYR A 90 -0.39 3.17 -5.35
CA TYR A 90 -1.10 4.38 -4.92
C TYR A 90 -0.36 5.66 -5.34
N ALA A 91 0.41 5.62 -6.43
CA ALA A 91 1.23 6.71 -6.95
C ALA A 91 0.48 8.05 -7.08
N ASP A 92 -0.78 8.01 -7.50
CA ASP A 92 -1.59 9.19 -7.76
C ASP A 92 -2.65 9.46 -6.66
N LEU A 93 -2.57 8.77 -5.52
CA LEU A 93 -3.50 8.94 -4.41
C LEU A 93 -2.80 9.59 -3.22
N GLY A 94 -2.53 10.89 -3.36
CA GLY A 94 -2.05 11.78 -2.31
C GLY A 94 -3.04 12.92 -2.10
N PHE A 95 -3.29 13.30 -0.84
CA PHE A 95 -4.31 14.25 -0.43
C PHE A 95 -3.67 15.50 0.17
N ASP A 96 -4.42 16.60 0.23
CA ASP A 96 -4.01 17.86 0.89
C ASP A 96 -2.69 18.43 0.36
N GLY A 97 -2.39 18.19 -0.92
CA GLY A 97 -1.18 18.66 -1.58
C GLY A 97 0.02 17.70 -1.46
N TYR A 98 -0.10 16.61 -0.73
CA TYR A 98 0.92 15.57 -0.73
C TYR A 98 0.96 14.87 -2.09
N GLN A 99 2.16 14.73 -2.62
CA GLN A 99 2.45 13.97 -3.84
C GLN A 99 3.37 12.81 -3.49
N PRO A 100 2.90 11.55 -3.62
CA PRO A 100 3.74 10.40 -3.36
C PRO A 100 5.00 10.43 -4.23
N PRO A 101 6.22 10.36 -3.66
CA PRO A 101 7.44 10.34 -4.45
C PRO A 101 7.64 8.98 -5.13
N SER A 102 8.03 8.99 -6.41
CA SER A 102 8.57 7.82 -7.06
C SER A 102 9.97 7.51 -6.50
N ILE A 103 10.26 6.25 -6.22
CA ILE A 103 11.62 5.87 -5.83
C ILE A 103 12.63 6.17 -6.95
N LEU A 104 12.18 6.22 -8.19
CA LEU A 104 13.02 6.51 -9.34
C LEU A 104 13.42 7.98 -9.47
N GLU A 105 12.86 8.88 -8.64
CA GLU A 105 13.31 10.26 -8.49
C GLU A 105 14.60 10.37 -7.65
N ALA A 106 14.87 9.37 -6.80
CA ALA A 106 16.09 9.33 -6.00
C ALA A 106 17.33 9.09 -6.87
N GLU A 107 18.44 9.76 -6.55
CA GLU A 107 19.69 9.65 -7.32
C GLU A 107 20.28 8.24 -7.24
N GLY A 108 20.55 7.67 -8.42
CA GLY A 108 21.10 6.31 -8.55
C GLY A 108 20.08 5.18 -8.32
N ALA A 109 18.78 5.49 -8.17
CA ALA A 109 17.75 4.48 -7.95
C ALA A 109 17.71 3.41 -9.07
N LYS A 110 17.92 3.80 -10.32
CA LYS A 110 17.91 2.85 -11.45
C LYS A 110 19.00 1.78 -11.41
N ASP A 111 20.01 1.96 -10.56
CA ASP A 111 21.07 0.96 -10.38
C ASP A 111 20.60 -0.19 -9.48
N VAL A 112 19.69 0.07 -8.53
CA VAL A 112 19.31 -0.86 -7.46
C VAL A 112 17.81 -1.06 -7.27
N ALA A 113 16.96 -0.29 -7.95
CA ALA A 113 15.52 -0.30 -7.72
C ALA A 113 14.70 -0.61 -8.96
N VAL A 114 13.56 -1.27 -8.73
CA VAL A 114 12.43 -1.32 -9.66
C VAL A 114 11.17 -0.81 -8.95
N GLU A 115 10.31 -0.17 -9.73
CA GLU A 115 9.03 0.36 -9.30
C GLU A 115 7.90 -0.28 -10.11
N LEU A 116 6.82 -0.64 -9.42
CA LEU A 116 5.62 -1.24 -10.00
C LEU A 116 4.49 -0.21 -9.99
N TYR A 117 4.18 0.35 -11.13
CA TYR A 117 3.04 1.24 -11.31
C TYR A 117 1.82 0.47 -11.83
N SER A 118 0.65 0.72 -11.26
CA SER A 118 -0.59 0.06 -11.65
C SER A 118 -1.68 1.04 -12.07
N MET A 119 -2.28 0.82 -13.22
CA MET A 119 -3.44 1.60 -13.68
C MET A 119 -4.73 1.27 -12.91
N THR A 120 -4.70 0.25 -12.07
CA THR A 120 -5.85 -0.22 -11.28
C THR A 120 -6.50 0.88 -10.45
N LYS A 121 -5.68 1.73 -9.79
CA LYS A 121 -6.16 2.76 -8.86
C LYS A 121 -6.26 4.11 -9.55
N SER A 122 -5.20 4.56 -10.16
CA SER A 122 -5.08 5.85 -10.81
C SER A 122 -6.09 6.07 -11.95
N PHE A 123 -6.35 5.02 -12.71
CA PHE A 123 -7.27 5.06 -13.85
C PHE A 123 -8.55 4.24 -13.68
N SER A 124 -8.83 3.76 -12.46
CA SER A 124 -10.00 2.91 -12.18
C SER A 124 -10.07 1.65 -13.05
N MET A 125 -8.93 1.14 -13.51
CA MET A 125 -8.82 0.00 -14.43
C MET A 125 -8.56 -1.33 -13.71
N ALA A 126 -9.25 -1.59 -12.60
CA ALA A 126 -9.01 -2.78 -11.77
C ALA A 126 -9.21 -4.11 -12.52
N GLY A 127 -10.26 -4.22 -13.36
CA GLY A 127 -10.56 -5.41 -14.13
C GLY A 127 -9.63 -5.68 -15.31
N TRP A 128 -8.89 -4.68 -15.76
CA TRP A 128 -8.02 -4.77 -16.94
C TRP A 128 -6.70 -5.50 -16.68
N ARG A 129 -6.29 -5.63 -15.43
CA ARG A 129 -5.07 -6.34 -14.98
C ARG A 129 -3.81 -5.86 -15.70
N VAL A 130 -3.58 -4.55 -15.73
CA VAL A 130 -2.43 -3.92 -16.39
C VAL A 130 -1.61 -3.10 -15.39
N ALA A 131 -0.31 -3.34 -15.41
CA ALA A 131 0.70 -2.66 -14.60
C ALA A 131 2.03 -2.61 -15.37
N PHE A 132 2.96 -1.80 -14.91
CA PHE A 132 4.28 -1.62 -15.49
C PHE A 132 5.36 -1.81 -14.43
N MET A 133 6.51 -2.36 -14.83
CA MET A 133 7.73 -2.33 -14.03
C MET A 133 8.73 -1.41 -14.70
N LEU A 134 9.29 -0.49 -13.94
CA LEU A 134 10.25 0.52 -14.37
C LEU A 134 11.48 0.48 -13.46
N GLY A 135 12.67 0.86 -13.95
CA GLY A 135 13.88 0.96 -13.12
C GLY A 135 15.05 0.13 -13.62
N ASN A 136 15.64 -0.68 -12.76
CA ASN A 136 16.85 -1.47 -13.04
C ASN A 136 16.66 -2.41 -14.23
N SER A 137 17.52 -2.27 -15.25
CA SER A 137 17.42 -2.98 -16.53
C SER A 137 17.61 -4.49 -16.41
N GLU A 138 18.43 -4.96 -15.47
CA GLU A 138 18.68 -6.40 -15.30
C GLU A 138 17.47 -7.08 -14.67
N VAL A 139 16.84 -6.44 -13.68
CA VAL A 139 15.61 -6.95 -13.05
C VAL A 139 14.46 -6.95 -14.05
N ILE A 140 14.33 -5.89 -14.87
CA ILE A 140 13.33 -5.82 -15.95
C ILE A 140 13.57 -6.92 -16.99
N ALA A 141 14.80 -7.15 -17.40
CA ALA A 141 15.13 -8.23 -18.34
C ALA A 141 14.82 -9.61 -17.76
N ALA A 142 15.08 -9.83 -16.48
CA ALA A 142 14.72 -11.08 -15.78
C ALA A 142 13.20 -11.29 -15.76
N LEU A 143 12.40 -10.25 -15.44
CA LEU A 143 10.95 -10.31 -15.51
C LEU A 143 10.44 -10.59 -16.93
N ALA A 144 10.99 -9.90 -17.94
CA ALA A 144 10.61 -10.09 -19.35
C ALA A 144 10.87 -11.54 -19.79
N LYS A 145 12.02 -12.08 -19.41
CA LYS A 145 12.37 -13.49 -19.68
C LYS A 145 11.40 -14.45 -19.00
N LEU A 146 11.07 -14.22 -17.72
CA LEU A 146 10.12 -15.05 -17.00
C LEU A 146 8.73 -14.99 -17.64
N LYS A 147 8.23 -13.81 -17.97
CA LYS A 147 6.92 -13.61 -18.63
C LYS A 147 6.85 -14.27 -20.00
N SER A 148 7.93 -14.31 -20.75
CA SER A 148 7.95 -14.98 -22.06
C SER A 148 7.64 -16.48 -22.00
N TYR A 149 7.75 -17.10 -20.82
CA TYR A 149 7.39 -18.49 -20.59
C TYR A 149 6.08 -18.68 -19.82
N LEU A 150 5.73 -17.71 -18.94
CA LEU A 150 4.54 -17.82 -18.10
C LEU A 150 3.25 -17.45 -18.82
N ASP A 151 3.25 -16.32 -19.54
CA ASP A 151 2.03 -15.76 -20.14
C ASP A 151 2.19 -15.31 -21.59
N TYR A 152 3.36 -15.48 -22.21
CA TYR A 152 3.71 -15.07 -23.56
C TYR A 152 3.49 -13.55 -23.83
N GLY A 153 3.18 -12.78 -22.81
CA GLY A 153 2.90 -11.37 -22.86
C GLY A 153 1.43 -11.01 -22.56
N THR A 154 1.22 -9.73 -22.28
CA THR A 154 -0.12 -9.21 -22.00
C THR A 154 -0.95 -9.12 -23.28
N PHE A 155 -2.24 -9.47 -23.21
CA PHE A 155 -3.17 -9.40 -24.33
C PHE A 155 -3.14 -8.00 -24.97
N GLN A 156 -2.87 -7.95 -26.29
CA GLN A 156 -2.59 -6.71 -27.02
C GLN A 156 -3.66 -5.62 -26.86
N PRO A 157 -4.99 -5.90 -26.92
CA PRO A 157 -6.01 -4.89 -26.73
C PRO A 157 -5.92 -4.17 -25.38
N ILE A 158 -5.48 -4.87 -24.31
CA ILE A 158 -5.27 -4.25 -23.00
C ILE A 158 -4.10 -3.27 -23.05
N GLN A 159 -3.02 -3.63 -23.74
CA GLN A 159 -1.86 -2.74 -23.92
C GLN A 159 -2.23 -1.48 -24.72
N ILE A 160 -3.03 -1.64 -25.79
CA ILE A 160 -3.56 -0.52 -26.57
C ILE A 160 -4.45 0.37 -25.71
N ALA A 161 -5.38 -0.22 -24.94
CA ALA A 161 -6.25 0.53 -24.05
C ALA A 161 -5.45 1.31 -23.00
N ALA A 162 -4.41 0.71 -22.41
CA ALA A 162 -3.53 1.39 -21.47
C ALA A 162 -2.79 2.57 -22.12
N THR A 163 -2.28 2.38 -23.35
CA THR A 163 -1.61 3.44 -24.12
C THR A 163 -2.56 4.60 -24.43
N VAL A 164 -3.77 4.31 -24.89
CA VAL A 164 -4.79 5.33 -25.17
C VAL A 164 -5.15 6.08 -23.90
N THR A 165 -5.39 5.35 -22.80
CA THR A 165 -5.76 5.95 -21.50
C THR A 165 -4.67 6.90 -20.99
N MET A 166 -3.40 6.52 -21.06
CA MET A 166 -2.30 7.38 -20.62
C MET A 166 -2.13 8.63 -21.51
N ASN A 167 -2.41 8.54 -22.79
CA ASN A 167 -2.26 9.66 -23.72
C ASN A 167 -3.47 10.60 -23.77
N GLU A 168 -4.68 10.07 -23.61
CA GLU A 168 -5.93 10.81 -23.84
C GLU A 168 -6.69 11.15 -22.55
N ALA A 169 -6.34 10.52 -21.42
CA ALA A 169 -6.97 10.74 -20.12
C ALA A 169 -5.94 10.97 -18.99
N ALA A 170 -4.87 11.71 -19.30
CA ALA A 170 -3.77 11.97 -18.36
C ALA A 170 -4.20 12.75 -17.09
N ASP A 171 -5.33 13.45 -17.14
CA ASP A 171 -5.95 14.18 -16.03
C ASP A 171 -6.88 13.32 -15.17
N HIS A 172 -7.24 12.12 -15.64
CA HIS A 172 -8.15 11.22 -14.91
C HIS A 172 -7.68 10.87 -13.48
N PRO A 173 -6.40 10.63 -13.20
CA PRO A 173 -5.92 10.38 -11.84
C PRO A 173 -6.26 11.50 -10.86
N GLN A 174 -6.23 12.77 -11.30
CA GLN A 174 -6.60 13.91 -10.44
C GLN A 174 -8.08 13.88 -10.06
N LEU A 175 -8.95 13.50 -11.01
CA LEU A 175 -10.38 13.32 -10.73
C LEU A 175 -10.59 12.19 -9.72
N VAL A 176 -9.95 11.05 -9.93
CA VAL A 176 -10.00 9.90 -9.00
C VAL A 176 -9.53 10.29 -7.62
N ASN A 177 -8.40 11.02 -7.54
CA ASN A 177 -7.83 11.50 -6.28
C ASN A 177 -8.81 12.39 -5.53
N SER A 178 -9.43 13.36 -6.19
CA SER A 178 -10.41 14.27 -5.56
C SER A 178 -11.63 13.52 -5.00
N ILE A 179 -12.09 12.47 -5.68
CA ILE A 179 -13.18 11.62 -5.19
C ILE A 179 -12.76 10.86 -3.92
N TYR A 180 -11.55 10.29 -3.88
CA TYR A 180 -11.06 9.60 -2.69
C TYR A 180 -10.80 10.54 -1.53
N GLN A 181 -10.30 11.76 -1.78
CA GLN A 181 -10.15 12.79 -0.75
C GLN A 181 -11.51 13.13 -0.11
N SER A 182 -12.53 13.41 -0.91
CA SER A 182 -13.88 13.69 -0.41
C SER A 182 -14.44 12.53 0.44
N ARG A 183 -14.25 11.31 0.01
CA ARG A 183 -14.67 10.12 0.76
C ARG A 183 -13.89 9.93 2.06
N ARG A 184 -12.57 10.17 2.05
CA ARG A 184 -11.72 10.18 3.23
C ARG A 184 -12.24 11.19 4.25
N ASP A 185 -12.47 12.42 3.82
CA ASP A 185 -12.95 13.49 4.69
C ASP A 185 -14.30 13.14 5.31
N SER A 186 -15.25 12.66 4.48
CA SER A 186 -16.56 12.23 4.95
C SER A 186 -16.48 11.12 6.01
N LEU A 187 -15.59 10.12 5.81
CA LEU A 187 -15.42 9.02 6.76
C LEU A 187 -14.72 9.49 8.03
N CYS A 188 -13.58 10.15 7.92
CA CYS A 188 -12.78 10.57 9.07
C CYS A 188 -13.53 11.56 9.95
N ASP A 189 -14.14 12.60 9.36
CA ASP A 189 -14.95 13.58 10.10
C ASP A 189 -16.16 12.92 10.76
N GLY A 190 -16.76 11.96 10.06
CA GLY A 190 -17.91 11.25 10.59
C GLY A 190 -17.57 10.37 11.79
N LEU A 191 -16.49 9.63 11.72
CA LEU A 191 -16.00 8.79 12.82
C LEU A 191 -15.55 9.65 14.02
N ASN A 192 -14.79 10.74 13.76
CA ASN A 192 -14.38 11.66 14.81
C ASN A 192 -15.58 12.28 15.54
N ARG A 193 -16.65 12.65 14.84
CA ARG A 193 -17.87 13.20 15.46
C ARG A 193 -18.62 12.22 16.38
N ILE A 194 -18.42 10.93 16.20
CA ILE A 194 -19.02 9.91 17.06
C ILE A 194 -18.06 9.39 18.14
N GLY A 195 -16.86 9.98 18.26
CA GLY A 195 -15.87 9.65 19.27
C GLY A 195 -14.87 8.57 18.90
N TRP A 196 -14.83 8.15 17.62
CA TRP A 196 -13.78 7.26 17.11
C TRP A 196 -12.66 8.10 16.51
N GLU A 197 -11.61 8.33 17.28
CA GLU A 197 -10.50 9.21 16.89
C GLU A 197 -9.70 8.63 15.72
N ILE A 198 -9.76 9.32 14.58
CA ILE A 198 -9.08 8.95 13.34
C ILE A 198 -8.23 10.13 12.87
N GLN A 199 -6.97 9.87 12.61
CA GLN A 199 -6.11 10.80 11.87
C GLN A 199 -6.39 10.61 10.37
N PRO A 200 -6.81 11.64 9.63
CA PRO A 200 -7.01 11.53 8.19
C PRO A 200 -5.70 11.16 7.49
N PRO A 201 -5.67 10.10 6.67
CA PRO A 201 -4.47 9.73 5.93
C PRO A 201 -4.16 10.74 4.82
N GLU A 202 -2.86 10.93 4.55
CA GLU A 202 -2.38 11.79 3.47
C GLU A 202 -2.38 11.09 2.10
N GLY A 203 -2.65 9.79 2.05
CA GLY A 203 -2.68 9.02 0.80
C GLY A 203 -3.39 7.69 0.93
N THR A 204 -3.44 6.95 -0.16
CA THR A 204 -4.13 5.67 -0.37
C THR A 204 -5.65 5.80 -0.53
N MET A 205 -6.32 4.66 -0.71
CA MET A 205 -7.78 4.54 -0.72
C MET A 205 -8.33 3.88 0.54
N PHE A 206 -7.59 3.98 1.66
CA PHE A 206 -7.94 3.33 2.92
C PHE A 206 -7.87 4.32 4.09
N VAL A 207 -8.51 3.91 5.19
CA VAL A 207 -8.31 4.49 6.52
C VAL A 207 -7.92 3.35 7.44
N TRP A 208 -6.78 3.49 8.11
CA TRP A 208 -6.26 2.54 9.09
C TRP A 208 -6.66 3.01 10.48
N ALA A 209 -7.65 2.36 11.06
CA ALA A 209 -8.30 2.80 12.27
C ALA A 209 -7.92 1.90 13.46
N LYS A 210 -7.37 2.49 14.51
CA LYS A 210 -7.20 1.78 15.78
C LYS A 210 -8.59 1.42 16.34
N ILE A 211 -8.73 0.21 16.87
CA ILE A 211 -9.96 -0.21 17.54
C ILE A 211 -10.20 0.70 18.75
N PRO A 212 -11.41 1.26 18.93
CA PRO A 212 -11.72 2.10 20.07
C PRO A 212 -11.50 1.38 21.41
N GLU A 213 -11.05 2.12 22.44
CA GLU A 213 -10.67 1.55 23.74
C GLU A 213 -11.74 0.64 24.36
N PRO A 214 -13.05 0.96 24.31
CA PRO A 214 -14.08 0.07 24.86
C PRO A 214 -14.12 -1.32 24.23
N TYR A 215 -13.64 -1.44 22.97
CA TYR A 215 -13.63 -2.68 22.18
C TYR A 215 -12.23 -3.28 22.00
N ALA A 216 -11.20 -2.68 22.56
CA ALA A 216 -9.80 -3.13 22.38
C ALA A 216 -9.57 -4.59 22.85
N HIS A 217 -10.38 -5.06 23.79
CA HIS A 217 -10.33 -6.43 24.31
C HIS A 217 -10.80 -7.51 23.31
N MET A 218 -11.51 -7.12 22.23
CA MET A 218 -12.09 -8.07 21.28
C MET A 218 -11.05 -8.62 20.29
N GLY A 219 -9.98 -7.87 20.02
CA GLY A 219 -9.10 -8.16 18.88
C GLY A 219 -9.72 -7.79 17.54
N SER A 220 -8.90 -7.78 16.49
CA SER A 220 -9.32 -7.21 15.19
C SER A 220 -10.33 -8.06 14.44
N ILE A 221 -10.28 -9.39 14.55
CA ILE A 221 -11.24 -10.30 13.89
C ILE A 221 -12.62 -10.17 14.52
N ASP A 222 -12.70 -10.27 15.83
CA ASP A 222 -13.99 -10.24 16.55
C ASP A 222 -14.62 -8.85 16.44
N PHE A 223 -13.81 -7.79 16.50
CA PHE A 223 -14.30 -6.43 16.30
C PHE A 223 -14.84 -6.21 14.86
N ALA A 224 -14.12 -6.68 13.82
CA ALA A 224 -14.62 -6.61 12.45
C ALA A 224 -15.91 -7.42 12.26
N SER A 225 -16.01 -8.60 12.87
CA SER A 225 -17.21 -9.44 12.87
C SER A 225 -18.39 -8.75 13.59
N TRP A 226 -18.11 -8.10 14.71
CA TRP A 226 -19.09 -7.31 15.47
C TRP A 226 -19.61 -6.13 14.63
N LEU A 227 -18.72 -5.38 13.93
CA LEU A 227 -19.14 -4.30 13.04
C LEU A 227 -20.07 -4.79 11.92
N VAL A 228 -19.80 -5.97 11.34
CA VAL A 228 -20.68 -6.57 10.32
C VAL A 228 -22.02 -6.96 10.95
N THR A 229 -22.01 -7.57 12.13
CA THR A 229 -23.22 -8.11 12.75
C THR A 229 -24.13 -7.01 13.30
N GLU A 230 -23.58 -6.04 14.01
CA GLU A 230 -24.35 -5.00 14.70
C GLU A 230 -24.53 -3.74 13.83
N ALA A 231 -23.42 -3.22 13.28
CA ALA A 231 -23.44 -1.99 12.48
C ALA A 231 -23.70 -2.22 10.97
N LYS A 232 -23.68 -3.46 10.48
CA LYS A 232 -23.78 -3.79 9.03
C LYS A 232 -22.66 -3.11 8.20
N VAL A 233 -21.50 -2.94 8.79
CA VAL A 233 -20.32 -2.31 8.18
C VAL A 233 -19.19 -3.32 8.09
N ALA A 234 -18.73 -3.59 6.88
CA ALA A 234 -17.60 -4.49 6.65
C ALA A 234 -16.27 -3.72 6.66
N THR A 235 -15.34 -4.19 7.48
CA THR A 235 -13.94 -3.72 7.53
C THR A 235 -13.00 -4.90 7.40
N SER A 236 -11.73 -4.64 7.05
CA SER A 236 -10.71 -5.69 7.07
C SER A 236 -10.05 -5.73 8.45
N PRO A 237 -10.00 -6.89 9.14
CA PRO A 237 -9.29 -7.01 10.42
C PRO A 237 -7.79 -6.82 10.21
N GLY A 238 -7.13 -6.10 11.11
CA GLY A 238 -5.73 -5.74 10.98
C GLY A 238 -4.78 -6.94 11.01
N ILE A 239 -5.08 -7.96 11.81
CA ILE A 239 -4.29 -9.21 11.85
C ILE A 239 -4.19 -9.90 10.48
N GLY A 240 -5.15 -9.67 9.58
CA GLY A 240 -5.13 -10.17 8.21
C GLY A 240 -4.00 -9.60 7.34
N PHE A 241 -3.30 -8.57 7.82
CA PHE A 241 -2.14 -7.96 7.18
C PHE A 241 -0.81 -8.31 7.87
N GLY A 242 -0.85 -9.13 8.90
CA GLY A 242 0.29 -9.54 9.72
C GLY A 242 0.11 -9.22 11.20
N PRO A 243 0.91 -9.85 12.07
CA PRO A 243 0.74 -9.76 13.54
C PRO A 243 0.77 -8.31 14.07
N VAL A 244 1.59 -7.44 13.48
CA VAL A 244 1.72 -6.02 13.87
C VAL A 244 0.44 -5.22 13.57
N GLY A 245 -0.44 -5.75 12.72
CA GLY A 245 -1.74 -5.15 12.42
C GLY A 245 -2.82 -5.40 13.46
N GLU A 246 -2.54 -6.22 14.48
CA GLU A 246 -3.53 -6.47 15.55
C GLU A 246 -3.88 -5.18 16.29
N GLY A 247 -5.14 -5.05 16.71
CA GLY A 247 -5.67 -3.85 17.35
C GLY A 247 -6.14 -2.76 16.39
N TYR A 248 -6.13 -3.05 15.07
CA TYR A 248 -6.60 -2.13 14.02
C TYR A 248 -7.63 -2.79 13.12
N VAL A 249 -8.40 -1.95 12.42
CA VAL A 249 -9.22 -2.34 11.26
C VAL A 249 -8.97 -1.38 10.11
N ARG A 250 -9.10 -1.88 8.87
CA ARG A 250 -8.95 -1.06 7.66
C ARG A 250 -10.30 -0.83 7.01
N PHE A 251 -10.69 0.43 6.85
CA PHE A 251 -11.77 0.85 5.99
C PHE A 251 -11.29 1.06 4.56
N ALA A 252 -12.12 0.73 3.56
CA ALA A 252 -11.88 1.06 2.17
C ALA A 252 -12.80 2.19 1.72
N LEU A 253 -12.25 3.22 1.07
CA LEU A 253 -12.96 4.42 0.59
C LEU A 253 -13.67 4.18 -0.75
N ILE A 254 -14.21 2.97 -0.96
CA ILE A 254 -14.82 2.56 -2.25
C ILE A 254 -16.27 2.98 -2.39
N GLU A 255 -16.95 3.27 -1.26
CA GLU A 255 -18.33 3.69 -1.23
C GLU A 255 -18.46 5.22 -1.34
N ASN A 256 -19.62 5.68 -1.82
CA ASN A 256 -19.93 7.11 -1.89
C ASN A 256 -20.22 7.69 -0.49
N GLU A 257 -20.28 9.03 -0.39
CA GLU A 257 -20.46 9.74 0.88
C GLU A 257 -21.84 9.43 1.52
N GLN A 258 -22.87 9.11 0.73
CA GLN A 258 -24.19 8.75 1.29
C GLN A 258 -24.11 7.42 2.03
N ARG A 259 -23.45 6.42 1.44
CA ARG A 259 -23.20 5.12 2.07
C ARG A 259 -22.26 5.23 3.26
N THR A 260 -21.21 6.04 3.14
CA THR A 260 -20.30 6.34 4.24
C THR A 260 -21.05 6.96 5.43
N ASN A 261 -21.88 7.97 5.19
CA ASN A 261 -22.70 8.59 6.23
C ASN A 261 -23.74 7.63 6.82
N GLN A 262 -24.27 6.68 6.03
CA GLN A 262 -25.12 5.61 6.54
C GLN A 262 -24.34 4.71 7.50
N ALA A 263 -23.13 4.26 7.11
CA ALA A 263 -22.28 3.42 7.94
C ALA A 263 -21.95 4.11 9.30
N ILE A 264 -21.61 5.40 9.27
CA ILE A 264 -21.33 6.19 10.47
C ILE A 264 -22.55 6.23 11.41
N ARG A 265 -23.76 6.45 10.88
CA ARG A 265 -25.00 6.41 11.70
C ARG A 265 -25.23 5.03 12.33
N GLN A 266 -24.97 3.97 11.58
CA GLN A 266 -25.10 2.59 12.06
C GLN A 266 -24.09 2.29 13.17
N ILE A 267 -22.83 2.67 13.00
CA ILE A 267 -21.79 2.52 14.03
C ILE A 267 -22.17 3.31 15.30
N LYS A 268 -22.71 4.54 15.15
CA LYS A 268 -23.13 5.36 16.29
C LYS A 268 -24.28 4.73 17.09
N SER A 269 -25.11 3.94 16.47
CA SER A 269 -26.30 3.34 17.10
C SER A 269 -26.01 2.03 17.82
N THR A 270 -24.81 1.48 17.71
CA THR A 270 -24.32 0.28 18.40
C THR A 270 -23.53 0.64 19.65
#